data_24a1d6449bbfc1e34248dff39b6f86cb
#
_entry.id   24a1d6449bbfc1e34248dff39b6f86cb
#
_cell.length_a   1.000
_cell.length_b   1.000
_cell.length_c   1.000
_cell.angle_alpha   90.00
_cell.angle_beta   90.00
_cell.angle_gamma   90.00
#
_symmetry.space_group_name_H-M   'P 1'
#
loop_
_entity.id
_entity.type
_entity.pdbx_description
1 polymer ?
#
loop_
_entity_poly.entity_id
_entity_poly.type
_entity_poly.pdbx_seq_one_letter_code
_entity_poly.pdbx_strand_id
1 'polypeptide(L)'
;MNFPILHIPVVGDGMTIALNAVLHVYISHGLAIGLMTMLVIFQTLTWKGKGAFWADIARRLLGPLVVVTTSVGAVTGVGIWILTGSLAPEGIGALIHLFFWPWFIEWFA
;
A
#
# COMPACT_ATOMS: atom_id res chain seq x y z
N MET A 1 6.55 24.71 6.78
CA MET A 1 5.81 24.95 5.56
C MET A 1 4.46 25.59 5.89
N ASN A 2 4.17 26.69 5.22
CA ASN A 2 2.96 27.48 5.49
C ASN A 2 1.84 27.19 4.50
N PHE A 3 1.57 25.92 4.26
CA PHE A 3 0.42 25.55 3.44
C PHE A 3 -0.86 25.72 4.26
N PRO A 4 -1.93 26.23 3.67
CA PRO A 4 -3.22 26.29 4.35
C PRO A 4 -3.72 24.87 4.65
N ILE A 5 -4.29 24.70 5.85
CA ILE A 5 -4.89 23.43 6.23
C ILE A 5 -6.23 23.30 5.49
N LEU A 6 -6.39 22.18 4.79
CA LEU A 6 -7.65 21.86 4.12
C LEU A 6 -8.60 21.19 5.11
N HIS A 7 -9.88 21.47 4.93
CA HIS A 7 -10.95 20.85 5.70
C HIS A 7 -11.98 20.25 4.77
N ILE A 8 -12.39 19.03 5.04
CA ILE A 8 -13.42 18.33 4.28
C ILE A 8 -14.72 18.39 5.08
N PRO A 9 -15.69 19.20 4.66
CA PRO A 9 -16.83 19.54 5.53
C PRO A 9 -17.85 18.42 5.74
N VAL A 10 -17.98 17.48 4.78
CA VAL A 10 -19.01 16.44 4.86
C VAL A 10 -18.48 15.18 5.52
N VAL A 11 -17.35 14.68 5.05
CA VAL A 11 -16.76 13.43 5.51
C VAL A 11 -15.93 13.64 6.77
N GLY A 12 -15.29 14.81 6.91
CA GLY A 12 -14.36 15.10 7.99
C GLY A 12 -12.92 14.74 7.65
N ASP A 13 -11.99 15.48 8.25
CA ASP A 13 -10.56 15.33 7.93
C ASP A 13 -10.04 13.96 8.33
N GLY A 14 -10.34 13.52 9.54
CA GLY A 14 -9.90 12.22 10.03
C GLY A 14 -10.45 11.05 9.22
N MET A 15 -11.72 11.11 8.84
CA MET A 15 -12.34 10.06 8.03
C MET A 15 -11.75 10.01 6.62
N THR A 16 -11.44 11.16 6.01
CA THR A 16 -10.81 11.21 4.70
C THR A 16 -9.44 10.53 4.73
N ILE A 17 -8.62 10.84 5.71
CA ILE A 17 -7.32 10.20 5.90
C ILE A 17 -7.49 8.70 6.14
N ALA A 18 -8.42 8.32 7.00
CA ALA A 18 -8.65 6.92 7.35
C ALA A 18 -9.13 6.11 6.14
N LEU A 19 -10.03 6.63 5.33
CA LEU A 19 -10.49 5.94 4.12
C LEU A 19 -9.34 5.67 3.15
N ASN A 20 -8.51 6.68 2.90
CA ASN A 20 -7.36 6.49 2.03
C ASN A 20 -6.35 5.51 2.60
N ALA A 21 -6.06 5.59 3.89
CA ALA A 21 -5.12 4.69 4.56
C ALA A 21 -5.62 3.25 4.54
N VAL A 22 -6.92 3.03 4.78
CA VAL A 22 -7.53 1.69 4.74
C VAL A 22 -7.44 1.11 3.32
N LEU A 23 -7.74 1.89 2.30
CA LEU A 23 -7.60 1.45 0.91
C LEU A 23 -6.16 1.06 0.58
N HIS A 24 -5.20 1.87 1.01
CA HIS A 24 -3.80 1.58 0.81
C HIS A 24 -3.36 0.29 1.50
N VAL A 25 -3.79 0.07 2.74
CA VAL A 25 -3.47 -1.14 3.50
C VAL A 25 -4.09 -2.38 2.84
N TYR A 26 -5.31 -2.30 2.35
CA TYR A 26 -5.92 -3.41 1.61
C TYR A 26 -5.07 -3.81 0.42
N ILE A 27 -4.54 -2.84 -0.32
CA ILE A 27 -3.73 -3.12 -1.49
C ILE A 27 -2.34 -3.61 -1.09
N SER A 28 -1.67 -2.94 -0.16
CA SER A 28 -0.30 -3.27 0.21
C SER A 28 -0.19 -4.58 0.99
N HIS A 29 -1.11 -4.86 1.90
CA HIS A 29 -1.08 -6.07 2.71
C HIS A 29 -1.93 -7.20 2.13
N GLY A 30 -3.13 -6.87 1.63
CA GLY A 30 -4.01 -7.87 1.06
C GLY A 30 -3.55 -8.35 -0.31
N LEU A 31 -3.40 -7.45 -1.26
CA LEU A 31 -3.03 -7.83 -2.63
C LEU A 31 -1.55 -8.06 -2.79
N ALA A 32 -0.71 -7.12 -2.38
CA ALA A 32 0.71 -7.24 -2.62
C ALA A 32 1.33 -8.38 -1.81
N ILE A 33 1.14 -8.38 -0.50
CA ILE A 33 1.75 -9.40 0.37
C ILE A 33 0.97 -10.71 0.30
N GLY A 34 -0.36 -10.65 0.44
CA GLY A 34 -1.20 -11.85 0.47
C GLY A 34 -1.16 -12.64 -0.83
N LEU A 35 -1.42 -11.99 -1.97
CA LEU A 35 -1.38 -12.68 -3.26
C LEU A 35 0.04 -13.08 -3.65
N MET A 36 1.06 -12.30 -3.32
CA MET A 36 2.44 -12.67 -3.58
C MET A 36 2.80 -13.96 -2.83
N THR A 37 2.37 -14.09 -1.58
CA THR A 37 2.55 -15.32 -0.81
C THR A 37 1.87 -16.50 -1.49
N MET A 38 0.64 -16.32 -1.97
CA MET A 38 -0.07 -17.36 -2.72
C MET A 38 0.66 -17.75 -4.00
N LEU A 39 1.21 -16.77 -4.73
CA LEU A 39 1.99 -17.05 -5.95
C LEU A 39 3.24 -17.88 -5.64
N VAL A 40 3.91 -17.59 -4.53
CA VAL A 40 5.07 -18.38 -4.08
C VAL A 40 4.65 -19.82 -3.77
N ILE A 41 3.51 -20.01 -3.11
CA ILE A 41 2.97 -21.33 -2.83
C ILE A 41 2.68 -22.08 -4.13
N PHE A 42 2.00 -21.44 -5.08
CA PHE A 42 1.70 -22.05 -6.37
C PHE A 42 2.97 -22.46 -7.13
N GLN A 43 3.96 -21.59 -7.12
CA GLN A 43 5.26 -21.88 -7.77
C GLN A 43 5.96 -23.07 -7.10
N THR A 44 5.92 -23.14 -5.78
CA THR A 44 6.50 -24.25 -5.03
C THR A 44 5.79 -25.57 -5.35
N LEU A 45 4.46 -25.54 -5.47
CA LEU A 45 3.69 -26.72 -5.85
C LEU A 45 4.07 -27.21 -7.27
N THR A 46 4.31 -26.29 -8.18
CA THR A 46 4.77 -26.63 -9.53
C THR A 46 6.13 -27.32 -9.48
N TRP A 47 7.08 -26.79 -8.71
CA TRP A 47 8.41 -27.38 -8.56
C TRP A 47 8.38 -28.78 -7.96
N LYS A 48 7.39 -29.02 -7.09
CA LYS A 48 7.21 -30.35 -6.48
C LYS A 48 6.50 -31.36 -7.40
N GLY A 49 6.30 -31.01 -8.64
CA GLY A 49 5.67 -31.90 -9.61
C GLY A 49 4.16 -32.03 -9.49
N LYS A 50 3.50 -31.09 -8.83
CA LYS A 50 2.04 -31.10 -8.65
C LYS A 50 1.25 -30.61 -9.88
N GLY A 51 1.96 -30.36 -10.99
CA GLY A 51 1.37 -30.02 -12.28
C GLY A 51 1.55 -28.58 -12.70
N ALA A 52 1.48 -28.35 -14.04
CA ALA A 52 1.63 -27.03 -14.66
C ALA A 52 0.45 -26.11 -14.38
N PHE A 53 -0.67 -26.63 -13.90
CA PHE A 53 -1.87 -25.86 -13.59
C PHE A 53 -1.58 -24.70 -12.61
N TRP A 54 -0.80 -24.97 -11.58
CA TRP A 54 -0.45 -23.96 -10.58
C TRP A 54 0.45 -22.85 -11.15
N ALA A 55 1.36 -23.20 -12.03
CA ALA A 55 2.21 -22.22 -12.70
C ALA A 55 1.40 -21.33 -13.65
N ASP A 56 0.42 -21.92 -14.33
CA ASP A 56 -0.46 -21.17 -15.22
C ASP A 56 -1.31 -20.15 -14.45
N ILE A 57 -1.89 -20.56 -13.32
CA ILE A 57 -2.64 -19.66 -12.44
C ILE A 57 -1.74 -18.52 -11.93
N ALA A 58 -0.54 -18.84 -11.45
CA ALA A 58 0.40 -17.84 -10.94
C ALA A 58 0.74 -16.81 -12.02
N ARG A 59 0.99 -17.27 -13.24
CA ARG A 59 1.32 -16.41 -14.37
C ARG A 59 0.16 -15.49 -14.75
N ARG A 60 -1.06 -16.00 -14.72
CA ARG A 60 -2.27 -15.20 -15.02
C ARG A 60 -2.58 -14.16 -13.97
N LEU A 61 -2.27 -14.45 -12.69
CA LEU A 61 -2.51 -13.53 -11.59
C LEU A 61 -1.44 -12.44 -11.49
N LEU A 62 -0.22 -12.74 -11.90
CA LEU A 62 0.91 -11.84 -11.73
C LEU A 62 0.73 -10.49 -12.44
N GLY A 63 0.26 -10.53 -13.70
CA GLY A 63 0.06 -9.31 -14.48
C GLY A 63 -0.90 -8.33 -13.83
N PRO A 64 -2.16 -8.73 -13.60
CA PRO A 64 -3.13 -7.88 -12.89
C PRO A 64 -2.65 -7.44 -11.51
N LEU A 65 -2.00 -8.32 -10.77
CA LEU A 65 -1.46 -7.99 -9.45
C LEU A 65 -0.45 -6.84 -9.54
N VAL A 66 0.52 -6.93 -10.45
CA VAL A 66 1.53 -5.88 -10.65
C VAL A 66 0.88 -4.57 -11.05
N VAL A 67 -0.07 -4.61 -11.98
CA VAL A 67 -0.76 -3.40 -12.46
C VAL A 67 -1.50 -2.71 -11.31
N VAL A 68 -2.30 -3.46 -10.57
CA VAL A 68 -3.11 -2.90 -9.46
C VAL A 68 -2.22 -2.38 -8.34
N THR A 69 -1.23 -3.14 -7.91
CA THR A 69 -0.35 -2.72 -6.81
C THR A 69 0.51 -1.53 -7.19
N THR A 70 0.98 -1.45 -8.41
CA THR A 70 1.80 -0.33 -8.87
C THR A 70 0.96 0.93 -9.08
N SER A 71 -0.20 0.82 -9.69
CA SER A 71 -1.04 1.99 -9.98
C SER A 71 -1.82 2.46 -8.76
N VAL A 72 -2.75 1.66 -8.27
CA VAL A 72 -3.63 2.05 -7.16
C VAL A 72 -2.88 2.11 -5.84
N GLY A 73 -1.96 1.16 -5.62
CA GLY A 73 -1.14 1.15 -4.41
C GLY A 73 -0.26 2.38 -4.30
N ALA A 74 0.43 2.75 -5.38
CA ALA A 74 1.28 3.94 -5.39
C ALA A 74 0.47 5.21 -5.24
N VAL A 75 -0.66 5.33 -5.95
CA VAL A 75 -1.54 6.51 -5.84
C VAL A 75 -2.07 6.68 -4.42
N THR A 76 -2.55 5.60 -3.79
CA THR A 76 -3.05 5.68 -2.42
C THR A 76 -1.94 5.91 -1.41
N GLY A 77 -0.75 5.36 -1.63
CA GLY A 77 0.42 5.60 -0.79
C GLY A 77 0.86 7.06 -0.79
N VAL A 78 1.00 7.65 -1.98
CA VAL A 78 1.27 9.08 -2.12
C VAL A 78 0.10 9.89 -1.58
N GLY A 79 -1.13 9.41 -1.75
CA GLY A 79 -2.33 10.02 -1.21
C GLY A 79 -2.30 10.16 0.30
N ILE A 80 -1.74 9.20 1.03
CA ILE A 80 -1.56 9.31 2.48
C ILE A 80 -0.71 10.53 2.82
N TRP A 81 0.40 10.72 2.13
CA TRP A 81 1.27 11.86 2.33
C TRP A 81 0.57 13.18 2.05
N ILE A 82 -0.13 13.26 0.91
CA ILE A 82 -0.84 14.48 0.51
C ILE A 82 -1.94 14.80 1.51
N LEU A 83 -2.76 13.81 1.88
CA LEU A 83 -3.89 14.02 2.78
C LEU A 83 -3.42 14.38 4.19
N THR A 84 -2.45 13.63 4.73
CA THR A 84 -1.95 13.93 6.07
C THR A 84 -1.22 15.26 6.13
N GLY A 85 -0.45 15.60 5.09
CA GLY A 85 0.23 16.89 5.00
C GLY A 85 -0.72 18.06 4.84
N SER A 86 -1.88 17.86 4.18
CA SER A 86 -2.87 18.91 3.94
C SER A 86 -3.89 19.04 5.05
N LEU A 87 -4.33 17.91 5.64
CA LEU A 87 -5.42 17.88 6.62
C LEU A 87 -4.92 17.81 8.06
N ALA A 88 -3.76 17.21 8.30
CA ALA A 88 -3.21 17.02 9.64
C ALA A 88 -1.69 17.21 9.67
N PRO A 89 -1.19 18.41 9.29
CA PRO A 89 0.26 18.63 9.16
C PRO A 89 1.03 18.46 10.47
N GLU A 90 0.43 18.79 11.61
CA GLU A 90 1.08 18.61 12.90
C GLU A 90 1.22 17.13 13.26
N GLY A 91 0.20 16.35 12.97
CA GLY A 91 0.21 14.91 13.20
C GLY A 91 1.26 14.19 12.37
N ILE A 92 1.34 14.50 11.07
CA ILE A 92 2.34 13.86 10.21
C ILE A 92 3.76 14.29 10.57
N GLY A 93 3.96 15.54 11.00
CA GLY A 93 5.26 16.01 11.47
C GLY A 93 5.74 15.25 12.69
N ALA A 94 4.85 15.05 13.68
CA ALA A 94 5.17 14.23 14.85
C ALA A 94 5.47 12.78 14.48
N LEU A 95 4.70 12.22 13.57
CA LEU A 95 4.88 10.84 13.09
C LEU A 95 6.23 10.66 12.41
N ILE A 96 6.62 11.58 11.53
CA ILE A 96 7.92 11.55 10.86
C ILE A 96 9.04 11.59 11.90
N HIS A 97 8.93 12.42 12.90
CA HIS A 97 9.94 12.53 13.94
C HIS A 97 10.08 11.23 14.73
N LEU A 98 8.96 10.61 15.12
CA LEU A 98 8.95 9.38 15.90
C LEU A 98 9.43 8.16 15.10
N PHE A 99 9.08 8.10 13.82
CA PHE A 99 9.35 6.94 12.97
C PHE A 99 10.45 7.20 11.93
N PHE A 100 11.30 8.20 12.16
CA PHE A 100 12.35 8.56 11.21
C PHE A 100 13.27 7.37 10.87
N TRP A 101 13.77 6.67 11.88
CA TRP A 101 14.69 5.56 11.67
C TRP A 101 14.07 4.37 10.97
N PRO A 102 12.86 3.91 11.36
CA PRO A 102 12.17 2.86 10.60
C PRO A 102 11.95 3.23 9.14
N TRP A 103 11.54 4.45 8.84
CA TRP A 103 11.33 4.90 7.48
C TRP A 103 12.62 5.01 6.67
N PHE A 104 13.68 5.47 7.30
CA PHE A 104 14.99 5.55 6.67
C PHE A 104 15.48 4.15 6.28
N ILE A 105 15.33 3.19 7.18
CA ILE A 105 15.72 1.79 6.92
C ILE A 105 14.88 1.20 5.78
N GLU A 106 13.59 1.45 5.80
CA GLU A 106 12.68 0.98 4.74
C GLU A 106 13.06 1.58 3.39
N TRP A 107 13.35 2.87 3.35
CA TRP A 107 13.77 3.53 2.12
C TRP A 107 15.10 2.97 1.60
N PHE A 108 16.03 2.73 2.51
CA PHE A 108 17.34 2.22 2.15
C PHE A 108 17.28 0.78 1.64
N ALA A 109 16.40 -0.03 2.21
CA ALA A 109 16.21 -1.41 1.79
C ALA A 109 15.51 -1.49 0.44
#